data_39b548c9bd0db40c66388c29ae0b853f
#
_entry.id   39b548c9bd0db40c66388c29ae0b853f
#
_cell.length_a   1.000
_cell.length_b   1.000
_cell.length_c   1.000
_cell.angle_alpha   90.00
_cell.angle_beta   90.00
_cell.angle_gamma   90.00
#
_symmetry.space_group_name_H-M   'P 1'
#
loop_
_entity.id
_entity.type
_entity.pdbx_description
1 polymer ?
#
loop_
_entity_poly.entity_id
_entity_poly.type
_entity_poly.pdbx_seq_one_letter_code
_entity_poly.pdbx_strand_id
1 'polypeptide(L)'
;LLQPLQIHLQTVSSFLCLFQPFSSMSKPTSSHPTFPDATLVQTAQDLLYEQAMVQIQGAWAGTLAAIPPKSPRTETIEPDLNYSELFIRDNIPVMIYLLIQGKHDIVHHFLTLCLTLQSNHPPTQGIFPTSFVEEDGKLIADYGQRAIGRVISVDATLWWVILAHCYVERSGDRDFALQPQVQQGLQNYLNLILRPSFRAAPTLFVPDGAFMIDRPMDVWGTPLEIQGLLYGSLLSAIGLMQVGEGEETRNFAAVREGQEGEEASEMGNFASVQVYAHRLRQYVLKQYWVTSTTVQVLRRRPTEEYGETIENEYNIQTETIPHWLQEWLGEQGGYLIGNVRTGRPDFRFFTLGNCLAAIFDLITAPQQRSLFQLIWQNQSDLVAQMPLRICHPPLEGEEWRSKTGYDRKNLPWCYHNAGHWPCLLWFLVVAVLRHQQLHPDADTALLAKMQELLASSYRLLVDHLPRQNWAEYFDGPTG
;
A
#
# COMPACT_ATOMS: atom_id res chain seq x y z
N LEU A 1 2.36 27.97 -3.40
CA LEU A 1 1.51 26.77 -3.20
C LEU A 1 1.74 25.69 -4.28
N LEU A 2 2.14 26.07 -5.52
CA LEU A 2 2.35 25.11 -6.63
C LEU A 2 3.75 24.43 -6.63
N GLN A 3 4.78 25.06 -6.06
CA GLN A 3 6.12 24.43 -6.00
C GLN A 3 6.18 23.11 -5.21
N PRO A 4 5.52 22.92 -4.06
CA PRO A 4 5.49 21.63 -3.37
C PRO A 4 4.79 20.52 -4.17
N LEU A 5 3.78 20.85 -4.97
CA LEU A 5 3.04 19.88 -5.78
C LEU A 5 3.83 19.41 -7.01
N GLN A 6 4.62 20.28 -7.63
CA GLN A 6 5.52 19.88 -8.73
C GLN A 6 6.59 18.91 -8.28
N ILE A 7 7.12 19.06 -7.07
CA ILE A 7 8.04 18.11 -6.45
C ILE A 7 7.35 16.75 -6.25
N HIS A 8 6.09 16.72 -5.81
CA HIS A 8 5.33 15.49 -5.59
C HIS A 8 4.93 14.75 -6.88
N LEU A 9 4.74 15.45 -8.00
CA LEU A 9 4.47 14.81 -9.30
C LEU A 9 5.68 14.07 -9.88
N GLN A 10 6.88 14.58 -9.62
CA GLN A 10 8.12 13.84 -9.92
C GLN A 10 8.27 12.59 -9.05
N THR A 11 7.48 12.46 -7.99
CA THR A 11 7.57 11.41 -6.98
C THR A 11 7.16 10.05 -7.51
N VAL A 12 6.07 9.94 -8.27
CA VAL A 12 5.60 8.65 -8.81
C VAL A 12 6.46 8.22 -9.99
N SER A 13 6.88 9.15 -10.84
CA SER A 13 7.86 8.89 -11.92
C SER A 13 9.19 8.37 -11.36
N SER A 14 9.63 8.90 -10.23
CA SER A 14 10.86 8.46 -9.56
C SER A 14 10.69 7.12 -8.80
N PHE A 15 9.46 6.68 -8.49
CA PHE A 15 9.20 5.38 -7.88
C PHE A 15 9.81 4.23 -8.71
N LEU A 16 9.74 4.33 -10.03
CA LEU A 16 10.32 3.34 -10.95
C LEU A 16 11.80 3.55 -11.24
N CYS A 17 12.33 4.77 -11.09
CA CYS A 17 13.78 4.99 -11.20
C CYS A 17 14.57 4.24 -10.12
N LEU A 18 13.94 3.92 -8.98
CA LEU A 18 14.54 3.09 -7.92
C LEU A 18 14.81 1.64 -8.36
N PHE A 19 14.11 1.18 -9.38
CA PHE A 19 14.25 -0.17 -9.94
C PHE A 19 15.21 -0.23 -11.15
N GLN A 20 16.07 0.78 -11.34
CA GLN A 20 17.17 0.65 -12.31
C GLN A 20 18.12 -0.45 -11.82
N PRO A 21 18.65 -1.29 -12.74
CA PRO A 21 19.60 -2.32 -12.34
C PRO A 21 20.78 -1.68 -11.62
N PHE A 22 21.22 -2.27 -10.52
CA PHE A 22 22.32 -1.83 -9.66
C PHE A 22 23.67 -1.55 -10.36
N SER A 23 23.75 -1.80 -11.67
CA SER A 23 24.94 -1.62 -12.50
C SER A 23 25.39 -0.16 -12.71
N SER A 24 24.55 0.83 -12.38
CA SER A 24 24.89 2.26 -12.54
C SER A 24 25.31 2.97 -11.24
N MET A 25 25.26 2.30 -10.09
CA MET A 25 25.76 2.87 -8.84
C MET A 25 27.27 2.68 -8.76
N SER A 26 28.00 3.78 -8.56
CA SER A 26 29.44 3.79 -8.31
C SER A 26 29.81 2.75 -7.25
N LYS A 27 30.81 1.88 -7.57
CA LYS A 27 31.28 0.79 -6.71
C LYS A 27 31.50 1.27 -5.28
N PRO A 28 30.77 0.73 -4.28
CA PRO A 28 31.11 0.98 -2.90
C PRO A 28 32.42 0.28 -2.57
N THR A 29 33.29 0.99 -1.90
CA THR A 29 34.56 0.46 -1.38
C THR A 29 34.25 -0.51 -0.23
N SER A 30 34.67 -1.76 -0.41
CA SER A 30 34.83 -2.86 0.57
C SER A 30 33.65 -3.27 1.44
N SER A 31 33.30 -4.53 1.31
CA SER A 31 32.28 -5.40 1.93
C SER A 31 30.93 -5.43 1.20
N HIS A 32 30.92 -6.17 0.10
CA HIS A 32 29.67 -6.48 -0.63
C HIS A 32 28.74 -7.36 0.23
N PRO A 33 27.42 -7.03 0.31
CA PRO A 33 26.46 -8.08 0.62
C PRO A 33 26.63 -9.19 -0.45
N THR A 34 26.86 -10.39 -0.02
CA THR A 34 26.86 -11.55 -0.91
C THR A 34 25.50 -11.59 -1.58
N PHE A 35 25.46 -11.36 -2.89
CA PHE A 35 24.25 -11.54 -3.70
C PHE A 35 23.74 -12.97 -3.49
N PRO A 36 22.40 -13.20 -3.60
CA PRO A 36 21.86 -14.55 -3.51
C PRO A 36 22.59 -15.44 -4.48
N ASP A 37 22.81 -16.69 -4.07
CA ASP A 37 23.28 -17.72 -4.96
C ASP A 37 22.43 -17.70 -6.23
N ALA A 38 23.06 -17.70 -7.39
CA ALA A 38 22.39 -17.71 -8.69
C ALA A 38 21.37 -18.86 -8.77
N THR A 39 21.64 -19.98 -8.10
CA THR A 39 20.75 -21.14 -7.95
C THR A 39 19.45 -20.77 -7.24
N LEU A 40 19.50 -19.97 -6.18
CA LEU A 40 18.31 -19.54 -5.45
C LEU A 40 17.42 -18.62 -6.29
N VAL A 41 18.04 -17.68 -7.00
CA VAL A 41 17.32 -16.78 -7.93
C VAL A 41 16.65 -17.58 -9.04
N GLN A 42 17.36 -18.56 -9.60
CA GLN A 42 16.82 -19.45 -10.63
C GLN A 42 15.64 -20.25 -10.08
N THR A 43 15.78 -20.85 -8.90
CA THR A 43 14.69 -21.60 -8.25
C THR A 43 13.46 -20.72 -8.03
N ALA A 44 13.63 -19.47 -7.58
CA ALA A 44 12.51 -18.54 -7.42
C ALA A 44 11.83 -18.20 -8.76
N GLN A 45 12.62 -18.02 -9.82
CA GLN A 45 12.10 -17.78 -11.17
C GLN A 45 11.36 -19.01 -11.72
N ASP A 46 11.90 -20.20 -11.52
CA ASP A 46 11.26 -21.45 -11.97
C ASP A 46 9.91 -21.65 -11.25
N LEU A 47 9.86 -21.41 -9.94
CA LEU A 47 8.59 -21.42 -9.18
C LEU A 47 7.58 -20.41 -9.71
N LEU A 48 8.04 -19.20 -10.02
CA LEU A 48 7.18 -18.15 -10.55
C LEU A 48 6.60 -18.57 -11.92
N TYR A 49 7.47 -18.91 -12.88
CA TYR A 49 7.05 -19.13 -14.27
C TYR A 49 6.42 -20.51 -14.52
N GLU A 50 6.87 -21.55 -13.81
CA GLU A 50 6.39 -22.91 -14.05
C GLU A 50 5.21 -23.31 -13.17
N GLN A 51 5.03 -22.64 -12.02
CA GLN A 51 4.01 -23.06 -11.06
C GLN A 51 2.96 -21.96 -10.76
N ALA A 52 3.38 -20.70 -10.63
CA ALA A 52 2.46 -19.64 -10.21
C ALA A 52 1.82 -18.88 -11.37
N MET A 53 2.57 -18.60 -12.44
CA MET A 53 2.07 -17.85 -13.59
C MET A 53 1.02 -18.63 -14.36
N VAL A 54 -0.02 -17.91 -14.80
CA VAL A 54 -1.10 -18.46 -15.63
C VAL A 54 -1.31 -17.65 -16.91
N GLN A 55 -1.85 -18.32 -17.92
CA GLN A 55 -2.29 -17.68 -19.15
C GLN A 55 -3.80 -17.47 -19.12
N ILE A 56 -4.23 -16.31 -19.59
CA ILE A 56 -5.63 -15.95 -19.84
C ILE A 56 -5.70 -15.42 -21.26
N GLN A 57 -6.67 -15.91 -22.02
CA GLN A 57 -6.83 -15.58 -23.45
C GLN A 57 -5.55 -15.83 -24.28
N GLY A 58 -4.80 -16.87 -23.91
CA GLY A 58 -3.61 -17.32 -24.63
C GLY A 58 -2.32 -16.53 -24.36
N ALA A 59 -2.33 -15.57 -23.42
CA ALA A 59 -1.15 -14.80 -23.02
C ALA A 59 -0.93 -14.84 -21.50
N TRP A 60 0.32 -14.68 -21.06
CA TRP A 60 0.63 -14.59 -19.64
C TRP A 60 -0.10 -13.41 -18.98
N ALA A 61 -0.83 -13.70 -17.89
CA ALA A 61 -1.71 -12.73 -17.26
C ALA A 61 -1.36 -12.41 -15.81
N GLY A 62 -0.63 -13.27 -15.12
CA GLY A 62 -0.29 -13.08 -13.71
C GLY A 62 -0.17 -14.39 -12.95
N THR A 63 -0.27 -14.33 -11.63
CA THR A 63 -0.14 -15.49 -10.73
C THR A 63 -1.45 -15.81 -10.03
N LEU A 64 -1.68 -17.10 -9.77
CA LEU A 64 -2.77 -17.55 -8.90
C LEU A 64 -2.43 -17.32 -7.43
N ALA A 65 -3.44 -17.11 -6.61
CA ALA A 65 -3.28 -16.99 -5.15
C ALA A 65 -2.83 -18.31 -4.50
N ALA A 66 -3.28 -19.44 -5.02
CA ALA A 66 -2.77 -20.77 -4.62
C ALA A 66 -2.76 -21.73 -5.80
N ILE A 67 -1.77 -22.63 -5.80
CA ILE A 67 -1.71 -23.71 -6.81
C ILE A 67 -2.77 -24.74 -6.47
N PRO A 68 -3.67 -25.11 -7.41
CA PRO A 68 -4.65 -26.15 -7.19
C PRO A 68 -3.94 -27.46 -6.82
N PRO A 69 -4.40 -28.22 -5.81
CA PRO A 69 -3.80 -29.50 -5.45
C PRO A 69 -3.89 -30.48 -6.61
N LYS A 70 -2.78 -31.15 -6.94
CA LYS A 70 -2.69 -32.13 -8.02
C LYS A 70 -3.53 -33.42 -7.78
N SER A 71 -4.12 -33.57 -6.60
CA SER A 71 -4.99 -34.67 -6.23
C SER A 71 -6.20 -34.13 -5.48
N PRO A 72 -7.40 -34.73 -5.65
CA PRO A 72 -8.56 -34.37 -4.86
C PRO A 72 -8.22 -34.61 -3.37
N ARG A 73 -8.20 -33.53 -2.59
CA ARG A 73 -8.05 -33.64 -1.12
C ARG A 73 -9.25 -34.42 -0.59
N THR A 74 -8.98 -35.50 0.11
CA THR A 74 -9.97 -36.18 0.93
C THR A 74 -10.51 -35.21 1.97
N GLU A 75 -11.78 -34.92 1.83
CA GLU A 75 -12.78 -34.43 2.77
C GLU A 75 -12.32 -33.71 4.05
N THR A 76 -12.83 -32.51 4.24
CA THR A 76 -13.08 -31.70 5.46
C THR A 76 -12.52 -30.29 5.52
N ILE A 77 -11.98 -29.74 4.45
CA ILE A 77 -11.68 -28.29 4.38
C ILE A 77 -12.71 -27.70 3.43
N GLU A 78 -13.50 -26.72 3.90
CA GLU A 78 -14.34 -25.92 2.98
C GLU A 78 -13.48 -25.48 1.80
N PRO A 79 -13.94 -25.66 0.56
CA PRO A 79 -13.18 -25.26 -0.60
C PRO A 79 -12.89 -23.76 -0.45
N ASP A 80 -11.63 -23.38 -0.45
CA ASP A 80 -11.21 -21.99 -0.53
C ASP A 80 -11.79 -21.43 -1.81
N LEU A 81 -12.83 -20.62 -1.68
CA LEU A 81 -13.79 -20.33 -2.73
C LEU A 81 -13.17 -19.66 -3.97
N ASN A 82 -12.05 -18.94 -3.82
CA ASN A 82 -11.43 -18.16 -4.89
C ASN A 82 -9.90 -18.21 -4.98
N TYR A 83 -9.22 -19.09 -4.27
CA TYR A 83 -7.74 -19.16 -4.31
C TYR A 83 -7.18 -19.63 -5.67
N SER A 84 -8.01 -20.22 -6.53
CA SER A 84 -7.66 -20.54 -7.93
C SER A 84 -7.82 -19.35 -8.88
N GLU A 85 -8.10 -18.16 -8.36
CA GLU A 85 -8.27 -16.94 -9.13
C GLU A 85 -7.03 -16.05 -9.07
N LEU A 86 -6.95 -15.14 -10.01
CA LEU A 86 -5.93 -14.12 -10.09
C LEU A 86 -6.41 -12.88 -9.31
N PHE A 87 -5.80 -12.63 -8.15
CA PHE A 87 -6.10 -11.46 -7.32
C PHE A 87 -5.35 -10.24 -7.83
N ILE A 88 -6.05 -9.12 -8.00
CA ILE A 88 -5.41 -7.90 -8.52
C ILE A 88 -4.34 -7.39 -7.54
N ARG A 89 -4.66 -7.26 -6.25
CA ARG A 89 -3.71 -6.80 -5.22
C ARG A 89 -2.45 -7.65 -5.19
N ASP A 90 -2.60 -8.98 -5.14
CA ASP A 90 -1.49 -9.90 -4.93
C ASP A 90 -0.56 -9.97 -6.15
N ASN A 91 -1.09 -9.63 -7.32
CA ASN A 91 -0.30 -9.52 -8.54
C ASN A 91 0.50 -8.23 -8.68
N ILE A 92 0.24 -7.18 -7.88
CA ILE A 92 0.97 -5.91 -8.01
C ILE A 92 2.48 -6.07 -7.82
N PRO A 93 3.00 -6.74 -6.77
CA PRO A 93 4.44 -6.97 -6.63
C PRO A 93 5.04 -7.76 -7.81
N VAL A 94 4.30 -8.75 -8.31
CA VAL A 94 4.72 -9.56 -9.47
C VAL A 94 4.79 -8.69 -10.73
N MET A 95 3.79 -7.85 -10.99
CA MET A 95 3.77 -6.96 -12.15
C MET A 95 4.90 -5.91 -12.08
N ILE A 96 5.20 -5.38 -10.89
CA ILE A 96 6.34 -4.48 -10.69
C ILE A 96 7.66 -5.23 -10.98
N TYR A 97 7.81 -6.46 -10.49
CA TYR A 97 8.96 -7.30 -10.81
C TYR A 97 9.10 -7.51 -12.33
N LEU A 98 8.01 -7.85 -13.01
CA LEU A 98 8.01 -8.05 -14.47
C LEU A 98 8.35 -6.76 -15.24
N LEU A 99 7.90 -5.59 -14.76
CA LEU A 99 8.31 -4.29 -15.31
C LEU A 99 9.83 -4.07 -15.18
N ILE A 100 10.41 -4.43 -14.03
CA ILE A 100 11.87 -4.34 -13.80
C ILE A 100 12.61 -5.26 -14.78
N GLN A 101 12.07 -6.46 -15.04
CA GLN A 101 12.63 -7.45 -15.99
C GLN A 101 12.38 -7.09 -17.47
N GLY A 102 11.70 -5.97 -17.77
CA GLY A 102 11.38 -5.57 -19.13
C GLY A 102 10.28 -6.42 -19.81
N LYS A 103 9.50 -7.17 -19.05
CA LYS A 103 8.37 -7.97 -19.53
C LYS A 103 7.10 -7.12 -19.66
N HIS A 104 7.19 -6.05 -20.42
CA HIS A 104 6.14 -5.04 -20.53
C HIS A 104 4.85 -5.59 -21.14
N ASP A 105 4.94 -6.55 -22.05
CA ASP A 105 3.83 -7.23 -22.71
C ASP A 105 2.89 -7.94 -21.71
N ILE A 106 3.46 -8.61 -20.72
CA ILE A 106 2.69 -9.29 -19.67
C ILE A 106 1.91 -8.27 -18.82
N VAL A 107 2.57 -7.19 -18.44
CA VAL A 107 1.94 -6.14 -17.60
C VAL A 107 0.87 -5.39 -18.39
N HIS A 108 1.12 -5.08 -19.66
CA HIS A 108 0.11 -4.51 -20.55
C HIS A 108 -1.14 -5.40 -20.63
N HIS A 109 -0.93 -6.71 -20.84
CA HIS A 109 -2.03 -7.67 -20.93
C HIS A 109 -2.82 -7.73 -19.61
N PHE A 110 -2.15 -7.83 -18.47
CA PHE A 110 -2.79 -7.78 -17.14
C PHE A 110 -3.64 -6.52 -16.95
N LEU A 111 -3.07 -5.35 -17.23
CA LEU A 111 -3.79 -4.06 -17.11
C LEU A 111 -5.03 -4.01 -17.99
N THR A 112 -4.92 -4.53 -19.22
CA THR A 112 -6.01 -4.57 -20.18
C THR A 112 -7.12 -5.52 -19.73
N LEU A 113 -6.77 -6.72 -19.24
CA LEU A 113 -7.75 -7.67 -18.68
C LEU A 113 -8.52 -7.03 -17.51
N CYS A 114 -7.81 -6.43 -16.55
CA CYS A 114 -8.44 -5.74 -15.43
C CYS A 114 -9.42 -4.65 -15.92
N LEU A 115 -8.99 -3.85 -16.91
CA LEU A 115 -9.81 -2.76 -17.45
C LEU A 115 -11.11 -3.26 -18.09
N THR A 116 -11.09 -4.40 -18.78
CA THR A 116 -12.31 -5.00 -19.35
C THR A 116 -13.30 -5.44 -18.26
N LEU A 117 -12.81 -5.68 -17.05
CA LEU A 117 -13.57 -6.10 -15.88
C LEU A 117 -13.94 -4.94 -14.95
N GLN A 118 -13.62 -3.70 -15.29
CA GLN A 118 -14.06 -2.57 -14.46
C GLN A 118 -15.59 -2.49 -14.41
N SER A 119 -16.15 -2.33 -13.21
CA SER A 119 -17.60 -2.31 -13.01
C SER A 119 -18.26 -1.15 -13.75
N ASN A 120 -19.31 -1.46 -14.53
CA ASN A 120 -20.20 -0.50 -15.18
C ASN A 120 -21.53 -0.35 -14.43
N HIS A 121 -21.72 -1.06 -13.33
CA HIS A 121 -22.95 -0.98 -12.53
C HIS A 121 -23.01 0.37 -11.79
N PRO A 122 -24.09 1.16 -11.91
CA PRO A 122 -24.12 2.55 -11.47
C PRO A 122 -23.64 2.83 -10.04
N PRO A 123 -23.99 2.04 -9.00
CA PRO A 123 -23.48 2.23 -7.65
C PRO A 123 -21.98 1.98 -7.50
N THR A 124 -21.39 1.08 -8.29
CA THR A 124 -20.00 0.61 -8.20
C THR A 124 -19.18 0.94 -9.45
N GLN A 125 -19.70 1.78 -10.33
CA GLN A 125 -19.00 2.18 -11.55
C GLN A 125 -17.63 2.74 -11.24
N GLY A 126 -16.59 2.16 -11.85
CA GLY A 126 -15.21 2.55 -11.65
C GLY A 126 -14.43 1.63 -10.71
N ILE A 127 -15.07 0.71 -9.98
CA ILE A 127 -14.40 -0.28 -9.15
C ILE A 127 -13.86 -1.43 -10.02
N PHE A 128 -12.65 -1.88 -9.71
CA PHE A 128 -12.08 -3.11 -10.25
C PHE A 128 -12.46 -4.32 -9.37
N PRO A 129 -12.52 -5.56 -9.93
CA PRO A 129 -12.82 -6.74 -9.13
C PRO A 129 -11.69 -7.04 -8.12
N THR A 130 -12.01 -7.82 -7.09
CA THR A 130 -11.04 -8.38 -6.15
C THR A 130 -10.12 -9.36 -6.88
N SER A 131 -10.70 -10.26 -7.65
CA SER A 131 -10.05 -11.31 -8.42
C SER A 131 -10.83 -11.65 -9.68
N PHE A 132 -10.23 -12.41 -10.57
CA PHE A 132 -10.88 -12.91 -11.78
C PHE A 132 -10.24 -14.21 -12.26
N VAL A 133 -10.98 -14.93 -13.10
CA VAL A 133 -10.56 -16.19 -13.71
C VAL A 133 -11.12 -16.30 -15.11
N GLU A 134 -10.52 -17.14 -15.96
CA GLU A 134 -11.09 -17.56 -17.23
C GLU A 134 -11.76 -18.92 -17.09
N GLU A 135 -13.06 -19.01 -17.32
CA GLU A 135 -13.84 -20.24 -17.34
C GLU A 135 -14.55 -20.35 -18.70
N ASP A 136 -14.37 -21.47 -19.39
CA ASP A 136 -14.95 -21.72 -20.72
C ASP A 136 -14.71 -20.57 -21.73
N GLY A 137 -13.52 -19.99 -21.71
CA GLY A 137 -13.12 -18.88 -22.58
C GLY A 137 -13.76 -17.53 -22.24
N LYS A 138 -14.38 -17.40 -21.07
CA LYS A 138 -14.96 -16.14 -20.58
C LYS A 138 -14.26 -15.68 -19.32
N LEU A 139 -14.03 -14.38 -19.23
CA LEU A 139 -13.55 -13.75 -18.00
C LEU A 139 -14.71 -13.63 -17.00
N ILE A 140 -14.47 -14.13 -15.80
CA ILE A 140 -15.41 -14.07 -14.68
C ILE A 140 -14.74 -13.26 -13.57
N ALA A 141 -15.36 -12.14 -13.19
CA ALA A 141 -14.89 -11.24 -12.14
C ALA A 141 -15.57 -11.57 -10.81
N ASP A 142 -14.81 -11.50 -9.72
CA ASP A 142 -15.31 -11.52 -8.35
C ASP A 142 -15.25 -10.13 -7.72
N TYR A 143 -16.42 -9.58 -7.38
CA TYR A 143 -16.54 -8.32 -6.65
C TYR A 143 -16.85 -8.57 -5.16
N GLY A 144 -16.25 -9.61 -4.59
CA GLY A 144 -16.40 -9.97 -3.19
C GLY A 144 -17.48 -11.03 -2.90
N GLN A 145 -18.17 -11.57 -3.91
CA GLN A 145 -19.20 -12.60 -3.69
C GLN A 145 -18.60 -13.93 -3.24
N ARG A 146 -17.39 -14.23 -3.73
CA ARG A 146 -16.64 -15.46 -3.43
C ARG A 146 -15.53 -15.24 -2.38
N ALA A 147 -15.22 -13.99 -2.06
CA ALA A 147 -14.25 -13.65 -1.02
C ALA A 147 -14.72 -14.10 0.37
N ILE A 148 -13.79 -14.53 1.21
CA ILE A 148 -14.08 -15.02 2.57
C ILE A 148 -14.88 -14.00 3.39
N GLY A 149 -14.48 -12.72 3.34
CA GLY A 149 -15.17 -11.62 4.03
C GLY A 149 -16.46 -11.16 3.34
N ARG A 150 -16.76 -11.67 2.14
CA ARG A 150 -17.84 -11.20 1.28
C ARG A 150 -17.84 -9.69 1.04
N VAL A 151 -16.65 -9.13 0.96
CA VAL A 151 -16.39 -7.71 0.79
C VAL A 151 -15.55 -7.50 -0.45
N ILE A 152 -15.86 -6.45 -1.22
CA ILE A 152 -15.03 -6.06 -2.36
C ILE A 152 -13.69 -5.49 -1.88
N SER A 153 -12.61 -5.85 -2.56
CA SER A 153 -11.27 -5.33 -2.32
C SER A 153 -11.17 -3.91 -2.91
N VAL A 154 -11.20 -2.91 -2.06
CA VAL A 154 -11.14 -1.50 -2.48
C VAL A 154 -9.74 -1.13 -2.98
N ASP A 155 -8.72 -1.70 -2.38
CA ASP A 155 -7.31 -1.49 -2.72
C ASP A 155 -6.97 -1.95 -4.14
N ALA A 156 -7.63 -2.98 -4.68
CA ALA A 156 -7.46 -3.43 -6.07
C ALA A 156 -7.63 -2.28 -7.08
N THR A 157 -8.65 -1.43 -6.84
CA THR A 157 -8.92 -0.25 -7.68
C THR A 157 -7.79 0.77 -7.61
N LEU A 158 -7.31 1.07 -6.41
CA LEU A 158 -6.24 2.04 -6.17
C LEU A 158 -4.91 1.53 -6.76
N TRP A 159 -4.62 0.26 -6.58
CA TRP A 159 -3.43 -0.40 -7.12
C TRP A 159 -3.40 -0.43 -8.64
N TRP A 160 -4.54 -0.65 -9.29
CA TRP A 160 -4.58 -0.65 -10.76
C TRP A 160 -4.11 0.69 -11.34
N VAL A 161 -4.57 1.81 -10.78
CA VAL A 161 -4.17 3.16 -11.25
C VAL A 161 -2.67 3.40 -11.02
N ILE A 162 -2.15 2.97 -9.86
CA ILE A 162 -0.72 3.06 -9.55
C ILE A 162 0.10 2.24 -10.55
N LEU A 163 -0.30 0.99 -10.79
CA LEU A 163 0.40 0.09 -11.72
C LEU A 163 0.35 0.60 -13.17
N ALA A 164 -0.80 1.14 -13.62
CA ALA A 164 -0.94 1.70 -14.95
C ALA A 164 0.04 2.87 -15.19
N HIS A 165 0.17 3.77 -14.20
CA HIS A 165 1.15 4.85 -14.27
C HIS A 165 2.59 4.30 -14.26
N CYS A 166 2.89 3.33 -13.39
CA CYS A 166 4.17 2.64 -13.35
C CYS A 166 4.52 1.99 -14.70
N TYR A 167 3.55 1.38 -15.35
CA TYR A 167 3.71 0.78 -16.67
C TYR A 167 4.11 1.83 -17.71
N VAL A 168 3.36 2.92 -17.81
CA VAL A 168 3.62 4.00 -18.78
C VAL A 168 5.01 4.61 -18.58
N GLU A 169 5.37 4.92 -17.36
CA GLU A 169 6.67 5.51 -17.02
C GLU A 169 7.83 4.55 -17.34
N ARG A 170 7.66 3.27 -17.06
CA ARG A 170 8.74 2.29 -17.22
C ARG A 170 8.89 1.78 -18.65
N SER A 171 7.79 1.54 -19.35
CA SER A 171 7.79 1.06 -20.74
C SER A 171 8.01 2.18 -21.74
N GLY A 172 7.65 3.42 -21.40
CA GLY A 172 7.55 4.55 -22.33
C GLY A 172 6.33 4.48 -23.23
N ASP A 173 5.42 3.53 -23.03
CA ASP A 173 4.21 3.34 -23.83
C ASP A 173 3.15 4.39 -23.47
N ARG A 174 3.32 5.59 -24.01
CA ARG A 174 2.36 6.69 -23.84
C ARG A 174 1.03 6.41 -24.55
N ASP A 175 1.05 5.64 -25.62
CA ASP A 175 -0.15 5.32 -26.40
C ASP A 175 -1.15 4.52 -25.56
N PHE A 176 -0.67 3.66 -24.65
CA PHE A 176 -1.54 2.97 -23.69
C PHE A 176 -2.36 3.97 -22.86
N ALA A 177 -1.73 4.99 -22.28
CA ALA A 177 -2.43 5.98 -21.48
C ALA A 177 -3.48 6.78 -22.31
N LEU A 178 -3.24 6.96 -23.60
CA LEU A 178 -4.11 7.71 -24.50
C LEU A 178 -5.27 6.89 -25.07
N GLN A 179 -5.28 5.57 -24.85
CA GLN A 179 -6.38 4.73 -25.33
C GLN A 179 -7.72 5.19 -24.72
N PRO A 180 -8.80 5.32 -25.52
CA PRO A 180 -10.09 5.78 -25.03
C PRO A 180 -10.63 4.94 -23.87
N GLN A 181 -10.34 3.64 -23.86
CA GLN A 181 -10.77 2.72 -22.80
C GLN A 181 -10.03 3.00 -21.48
N VAL A 182 -8.72 3.28 -21.53
CA VAL A 182 -7.90 3.64 -20.35
C VAL A 182 -8.36 4.99 -19.78
N GLN A 183 -8.59 5.99 -20.65
CA GLN A 183 -9.10 7.29 -20.24
C GLN A 183 -10.50 7.19 -19.62
N GLN A 184 -11.40 6.38 -20.21
CA GLN A 184 -12.71 6.15 -19.63
C GLN A 184 -12.63 5.42 -18.29
N GLY A 185 -11.76 4.42 -18.16
CA GLY A 185 -11.54 3.70 -16.91
C GLY A 185 -11.03 4.61 -15.81
N LEU A 186 -10.08 5.48 -16.14
CA LEU A 186 -9.55 6.49 -15.24
C LEU A 186 -10.63 7.51 -14.83
N GLN A 187 -11.45 7.98 -15.78
CA GLN A 187 -12.56 8.90 -15.50
C GLN A 187 -13.61 8.25 -14.58
N ASN A 188 -13.96 6.98 -14.81
CA ASN A 188 -14.88 6.24 -13.95
C ASN A 188 -14.34 6.13 -12.51
N TYR A 189 -13.06 5.83 -12.37
CA TYR A 189 -12.36 5.83 -11.07
C TYR A 189 -12.44 7.19 -10.38
N LEU A 190 -12.07 8.27 -11.07
CA LEU A 190 -12.08 9.62 -10.52
C LEU A 190 -13.50 10.07 -10.14
N ASN A 191 -14.49 9.78 -10.97
CA ASN A 191 -15.89 10.07 -10.68
C ASN A 191 -16.38 9.35 -9.41
N LEU A 192 -15.87 8.14 -9.14
CA LEU A 192 -16.21 7.40 -7.94
C LEU A 192 -15.61 8.06 -6.68
N ILE A 193 -14.29 8.28 -6.67
CA ILE A 193 -13.59 8.76 -5.46
C ILE A 193 -13.82 10.25 -5.19
N LEU A 194 -14.13 11.04 -6.21
CA LEU A 194 -14.39 12.48 -6.07
C LEU A 194 -15.88 12.81 -5.83
N ARG A 195 -16.72 11.81 -5.54
CA ARG A 195 -18.14 12.08 -5.20
C ARG A 195 -18.25 13.06 -4.03
N PRO A 196 -19.30 13.89 -4.00
CA PRO A 196 -19.49 14.90 -2.94
C PRO A 196 -19.45 14.33 -1.52
N SER A 197 -19.89 13.08 -1.33
CA SER A 197 -19.85 12.36 -0.04
C SER A 197 -18.42 12.17 0.50
N PHE A 198 -17.41 12.22 -0.36
CA PHE A 198 -15.99 12.11 0.05
C PHE A 198 -15.33 13.49 0.22
N ARG A 199 -15.92 14.57 -0.27
CA ARG A 199 -15.35 15.92 -0.22
C ARG A 199 -15.40 16.55 1.18
N ALA A 200 -16.37 16.18 1.99
CA ALA A 200 -16.50 16.68 3.37
C ALA A 200 -15.44 16.08 4.30
N ALA A 201 -15.00 14.85 4.01
CA ALA A 201 -13.88 14.18 4.65
C ALA A 201 -12.96 13.68 3.53
N PRO A 202 -11.69 14.09 3.46
CA PRO A 202 -10.82 13.76 2.33
C PRO A 202 -10.38 12.29 2.32
N THR A 203 -10.76 11.51 3.33
CA THR A 203 -10.41 10.11 3.49
C THR A 203 -11.44 9.19 2.87
N LEU A 204 -11.00 8.06 2.35
CA LEU A 204 -11.87 7.01 1.85
C LEU A 204 -12.30 6.07 2.98
N PHE A 205 -13.61 5.96 3.17
CA PHE A 205 -14.21 5.06 4.15
C PHE A 205 -14.42 3.68 3.54
N VAL A 206 -13.95 2.63 4.23
CA VAL A 206 -14.06 1.24 3.77
C VAL A 206 -14.61 0.31 4.86
N PRO A 207 -15.28 -0.80 4.47
CA PRO A 207 -15.65 -1.84 5.41
C PRO A 207 -14.43 -2.63 5.91
N ASP A 208 -14.60 -3.42 6.95
CA ASP A 208 -13.59 -4.35 7.44
C ASP A 208 -13.30 -5.43 6.38
N GLY A 209 -12.04 -5.76 6.16
CA GLY A 209 -11.65 -6.77 5.20
C GLY A 209 -11.54 -6.31 3.74
N ALA A 210 -11.57 -5.01 3.45
CA ALA A 210 -11.61 -4.46 2.08
C ALA A 210 -10.23 -4.16 1.45
N PHE A 211 -9.13 -4.63 2.02
CA PHE A 211 -7.75 -4.37 1.59
C PHE A 211 -6.83 -5.53 1.99
N MET A 212 -5.50 -5.36 2.08
CA MET A 212 -4.57 -6.46 2.41
C MET A 212 -5.02 -7.23 3.66
N ILE A 213 -5.55 -6.55 4.68
CA ILE A 213 -6.23 -7.20 5.81
C ILE A 213 -7.65 -7.57 5.37
N ASP A 214 -7.80 -8.74 4.78
CA ASP A 214 -9.01 -9.22 4.12
C ASP A 214 -9.97 -10.01 5.03
N ARG A 215 -9.71 -10.00 6.33
CA ARG A 215 -10.53 -10.65 7.36
C ARG A 215 -10.90 -9.66 8.46
N PRO A 216 -11.98 -9.90 9.20
CA PRO A 216 -12.39 -9.03 10.30
C PRO A 216 -11.25 -8.84 11.32
N MET A 217 -10.85 -7.60 11.54
CA MET A 217 -9.82 -7.18 12.50
C MET A 217 -10.09 -5.79 13.08
N ASP A 218 -11.33 -5.34 13.00
CA ASP A 218 -11.74 -4.00 13.43
C ASP A 218 -10.93 -2.89 12.71
N VAL A 219 -10.65 -3.09 11.42
CA VAL A 219 -9.92 -2.12 10.58
C VAL A 219 -10.82 -1.33 9.63
N TRP A 220 -12.14 -1.41 9.82
CA TRP A 220 -13.12 -0.62 9.08
C TRP A 220 -12.97 0.89 9.33
N GLY A 221 -13.51 1.71 8.48
CA GLY A 221 -13.45 3.16 8.59
C GLY A 221 -12.45 3.76 7.63
N THR A 222 -11.44 4.44 8.13
CA THR A 222 -10.43 5.13 7.31
C THR A 222 -9.02 4.56 7.57
N PRO A 223 -8.76 3.27 7.29
CA PRO A 223 -7.46 2.66 7.57
C PRO A 223 -6.33 3.34 6.79
N LEU A 224 -5.18 3.48 7.43
CA LEU A 224 -4.00 4.15 6.90
C LEU A 224 -3.56 3.61 5.52
N GLU A 225 -3.57 2.29 5.35
CA GLU A 225 -3.18 1.65 4.11
C GLU A 225 -3.99 2.19 2.92
N ILE A 226 -5.31 2.24 3.08
CA ILE A 226 -6.21 2.79 2.05
C ILE A 226 -5.93 4.28 1.81
N GLN A 227 -5.63 5.07 2.84
CA GLN A 227 -5.33 6.49 2.64
C GLN A 227 -3.98 6.68 1.93
N GLY A 228 -3.00 5.86 2.24
CA GLY A 228 -1.71 5.82 1.53
C GLY A 228 -1.87 5.46 0.05
N LEU A 229 -2.64 4.40 -0.23
CA LEU A 229 -2.96 3.98 -1.60
C LEU A 229 -3.80 5.01 -2.35
N LEU A 230 -4.79 5.61 -1.69
CA LEU A 230 -5.60 6.68 -2.29
C LEU A 230 -4.71 7.86 -2.70
N TYR A 231 -3.80 8.28 -1.84
CA TYR A 231 -2.87 9.36 -2.17
C TYR A 231 -1.96 8.98 -3.36
N GLY A 232 -1.36 7.78 -3.34
CA GLY A 232 -0.54 7.27 -4.44
C GLY A 232 -1.32 7.16 -5.76
N SER A 233 -2.56 6.68 -5.73
CA SER A 233 -3.40 6.54 -6.92
C SER A 233 -3.86 7.91 -7.48
N LEU A 234 -4.10 8.91 -6.64
CA LEU A 234 -4.38 10.28 -7.08
C LEU A 234 -3.18 10.88 -7.82
N LEU A 235 -1.96 10.74 -7.27
CA LEU A 235 -0.74 11.19 -7.93
C LEU A 235 -0.52 10.46 -9.27
N SER A 236 -0.79 9.16 -9.30
CA SER A 236 -0.70 8.33 -10.51
C SER A 236 -1.73 8.75 -11.57
N ALA A 237 -2.97 9.05 -11.15
CA ALA A 237 -4.00 9.56 -12.04
C ALA A 237 -3.59 10.89 -12.66
N ILE A 238 -3.04 11.81 -11.87
CA ILE A 238 -2.50 13.08 -12.35
C ILE A 238 -1.39 12.82 -13.41
N GLY A 239 -0.47 11.89 -13.16
CA GLY A 239 0.57 11.51 -14.10
C GLY A 239 0.01 10.98 -15.44
N LEU A 240 -0.98 10.09 -15.38
CA LEU A 240 -1.64 9.52 -16.57
C LEU A 240 -2.42 10.59 -17.37
N MET A 241 -3.07 11.55 -16.70
CA MET A 241 -3.76 12.66 -17.37
C MET A 241 -2.78 13.60 -18.08
N GLN A 242 -1.61 13.84 -17.51
CA GLN A 242 -0.58 14.70 -18.10
C GLN A 242 0.04 14.13 -19.38
N VAL A 243 -0.01 12.82 -19.59
CA VAL A 243 0.46 12.20 -20.83
C VAL A 243 -0.36 12.70 -22.05
N GLY A 244 -1.67 12.97 -21.85
CA GLY A 244 -2.59 13.45 -22.87
C GLY A 244 -2.51 14.97 -23.17
N GLU A 245 -1.93 15.73 -22.25
CA GLU A 245 -1.78 17.16 -22.39
C GLU A 245 -0.41 17.49 -22.97
N GLY A 246 -0.33 18.03 -24.20
CA GLY A 246 0.93 18.50 -24.79
C GLY A 246 1.61 19.57 -23.92
N GLU A 247 2.91 19.85 -24.16
CA GLU A 247 3.70 20.82 -23.36
C GLU A 247 3.08 22.22 -23.30
N GLU A 248 2.27 22.62 -24.27
CA GLU A 248 1.60 23.94 -24.31
C GLU A 248 0.50 24.07 -23.25
N THR A 249 -0.20 22.99 -22.90
CA THR A 249 -1.29 23.00 -21.90
C THR A 249 -0.78 23.01 -20.45
N ARG A 250 0.45 22.56 -20.24
CA ARG A 250 1.09 22.57 -18.89
C ARG A 250 1.26 23.98 -18.32
N ASN A 251 1.37 24.99 -19.17
CA ASN A 251 1.55 26.40 -18.77
C ASN A 251 0.24 27.13 -18.46
N PHE A 252 -0.91 26.64 -18.93
CA PHE A 252 -2.21 27.31 -18.71
C PHE A 252 -2.89 26.93 -17.38
N ALA A 253 -2.55 25.79 -16.79
CA ALA A 253 -3.08 25.39 -15.48
C ALA A 253 -2.60 26.28 -14.32
N ALA A 254 -1.59 27.11 -14.55
CA ALA A 254 -1.00 28.01 -13.54
C ALA A 254 -1.72 29.35 -13.38
N VAL A 255 -2.73 29.68 -14.17
CA VAL A 255 -3.23 31.08 -14.30
C VAL A 255 -4.68 31.28 -13.81
N ARG A 256 -5.41 30.28 -13.36
CA ARG A 256 -6.78 30.49 -12.86
C ARG A 256 -6.94 30.31 -11.35
N GLU A 257 -6.37 31.23 -10.59
CA GLU A 257 -6.89 31.60 -9.26
C GLU A 257 -7.92 32.72 -9.42
N GLY A 258 -9.16 32.43 -9.06
CA GLY A 258 -10.17 33.48 -8.85
C GLY A 258 -11.41 33.41 -9.73
N GLN A 259 -12.21 32.36 -9.56
CA GLN A 259 -13.68 32.48 -9.72
C GLN A 259 -14.35 31.28 -9.01
N GLU A 260 -14.89 31.55 -7.84
CA GLU A 260 -15.92 30.73 -7.20
C GLU A 260 -17.22 30.95 -7.95
N GLY A 261 -17.75 29.96 -8.61
CA GLY A 261 -19.09 30.00 -9.16
C GLY A 261 -19.19 29.31 -10.52
N GLU A 262 -19.42 28.04 -10.52
CA GLU A 262 -20.33 27.30 -11.37
C GLU A 262 -20.05 25.78 -11.18
N GLU A 263 -20.89 25.23 -10.35
CA GLU A 263 -20.83 23.83 -9.95
C GLU A 263 -21.37 22.93 -11.05
N ALA A 264 -20.78 21.75 -11.17
CA ALA A 264 -21.36 20.53 -11.66
C ALA A 264 -20.89 19.94 -13.00
N SER A 265 -20.03 20.58 -13.80
CA SER A 265 -19.55 19.93 -15.03
C SER A 265 -18.06 19.56 -15.06
N GLU A 266 -17.30 19.83 -13.97
CA GLU A 266 -15.84 19.65 -13.92
C GLU A 266 -15.35 18.66 -12.83
N MET A 267 -16.19 17.72 -12.41
CA MET A 267 -15.75 16.66 -11.49
C MET A 267 -14.82 15.71 -12.23
N GLY A 268 -13.54 15.78 -11.92
CA GLY A 268 -12.50 14.91 -12.48
C GLY A 268 -11.50 15.63 -13.39
N ASN A 269 -11.51 16.95 -13.40
CA ASN A 269 -10.43 17.68 -14.05
C ASN A 269 -9.14 17.65 -13.21
N PHE A 270 -8.02 17.87 -13.83
CA PHE A 270 -6.69 17.85 -13.23
C PHE A 270 -6.59 18.71 -11.94
N ALA A 271 -7.12 19.90 -11.94
CA ALA A 271 -7.06 20.82 -10.80
C ALA A 271 -7.84 20.29 -9.59
N SER A 272 -9.01 19.66 -9.80
CA SER A 272 -9.82 19.11 -8.71
C SER A 272 -9.13 17.89 -8.06
N VAL A 273 -8.44 17.06 -8.84
CA VAL A 273 -7.67 15.90 -8.33
C VAL A 273 -6.48 16.38 -7.50
N GLN A 274 -5.76 17.42 -7.96
CA GLN A 274 -4.64 17.99 -7.20
C GLN A 274 -5.08 18.58 -5.86
N VAL A 275 -6.17 19.35 -5.86
CA VAL A 275 -6.72 19.94 -4.62
C VAL A 275 -7.14 18.85 -3.65
N TYR A 276 -7.74 17.78 -4.15
CA TYR A 276 -8.15 16.66 -3.31
C TYR A 276 -6.94 15.94 -2.70
N ALA A 277 -5.92 15.60 -3.50
CA ALA A 277 -4.68 14.99 -3.01
C ALA A 277 -4.00 15.86 -1.94
N HIS A 278 -3.96 17.17 -2.14
CA HIS A 278 -3.40 18.11 -1.16
C HIS A 278 -4.20 18.08 0.17
N ARG A 279 -5.53 18.14 0.11
CA ARG A 279 -6.39 18.07 1.30
C ARG A 279 -6.25 16.74 2.04
N LEU A 280 -6.18 15.64 1.31
CA LEU A 280 -5.94 14.32 1.89
C LEU A 280 -4.60 14.28 2.64
N ARG A 281 -3.53 14.78 2.01
CA ARG A 281 -2.22 14.85 2.63
C ARG A 281 -2.24 15.66 3.92
N GLN A 282 -2.81 16.87 3.90
CA GLN A 282 -2.92 17.71 5.09
C GLN A 282 -3.69 17.02 6.21
N TYR A 283 -4.80 16.35 5.87
CA TYR A 283 -5.60 15.63 6.84
C TYR A 283 -4.81 14.48 7.47
N VAL A 284 -4.14 13.65 6.66
CA VAL A 284 -3.35 12.52 7.17
C VAL A 284 -2.21 13.00 8.07
N LEU A 285 -1.49 14.04 7.65
CA LEU A 285 -0.40 14.62 8.46
C LEU A 285 -0.88 15.15 9.81
N LYS A 286 -2.08 15.74 9.84
CA LYS A 286 -2.67 16.27 11.07
C LYS A 286 -3.25 15.19 11.97
N GLN A 287 -4.00 14.23 11.39
CA GLN A 287 -4.86 13.34 12.17
C GLN A 287 -4.23 11.98 12.49
N TYR A 288 -3.27 11.50 11.67
CA TYR A 288 -2.71 10.17 11.87
C TYR A 288 -1.33 10.19 12.53
N TRP A 289 -0.61 11.29 12.43
CA TRP A 289 0.77 11.34 12.92
C TRP A 289 0.84 11.36 14.44
N VAL A 290 1.53 10.40 15.03
CA VAL A 290 1.72 10.29 16.47
C VAL A 290 3.20 10.26 16.83
N THR A 291 3.53 10.97 17.93
CA THR A 291 4.84 11.03 18.55
C THR A 291 4.70 10.94 20.06
N SER A 292 5.80 10.78 20.77
CA SER A 292 5.84 10.86 22.22
C SER A 292 5.21 12.15 22.76
N THR A 293 5.46 13.28 22.10
CA THR A 293 4.86 14.58 22.45
C THR A 293 3.34 14.56 22.27
N THR A 294 2.83 13.98 21.19
CA THR A 294 1.38 13.85 20.94
C THR A 294 0.71 13.06 22.06
N VAL A 295 1.31 11.93 22.47
CA VAL A 295 0.80 11.09 23.55
C VAL A 295 0.77 11.85 24.88
N GLN A 296 1.81 12.63 25.17
CA GLN A 296 1.85 13.45 26.38
C GLN A 296 0.75 14.51 26.40
N VAL A 297 0.51 15.17 25.25
CA VAL A 297 -0.57 16.16 25.12
C VAL A 297 -1.94 15.51 25.33
N LEU A 298 -2.17 14.35 24.68
CA LEU A 298 -3.43 13.62 24.81
C LEU A 298 -3.68 13.10 26.24
N ARG A 299 -2.63 12.83 27.03
CA ARG A 299 -2.73 12.36 28.41
C ARG A 299 -2.98 13.47 29.42
N ARG A 300 -2.86 14.74 29.05
CA ARG A 300 -3.21 15.84 29.94
C ARG A 300 -4.70 15.85 30.20
N ARG A 301 -5.07 15.84 31.49
CA ARG A 301 -6.48 15.87 31.84
C ARG A 301 -7.09 17.23 31.56
N PRO A 302 -8.31 17.33 31.07
CA PRO A 302 -9.02 18.59 30.87
C PRO A 302 -9.23 19.40 32.14
N THR A 303 -9.16 18.75 33.33
CA THR A 303 -9.29 19.36 34.65
C THR A 303 -8.01 20.01 35.19
N GLU A 304 -6.87 19.76 34.54
CA GLU A 304 -5.70 20.57 34.79
C GLU A 304 -5.97 21.86 34.00
N GLU A 305 -6.28 22.92 34.70
CA GLU A 305 -6.73 24.24 34.26
C GLU A 305 -5.81 24.93 33.22
N TYR A 306 -5.44 24.26 32.17
CA TYR A 306 -4.50 24.77 31.21
C TYR A 306 -5.15 25.03 29.88
N GLY A 307 -5.98 26.00 29.93
CA GLY A 307 -6.33 26.76 28.77
C GLY A 307 -7.22 26.01 27.79
N GLU A 308 -8.09 26.77 27.28
CA GLU A 308 -9.03 26.52 26.21
C GLU A 308 -8.42 25.94 24.92
N THR A 309 -7.18 25.46 24.95
CA THR A 309 -6.39 25.14 23.76
C THR A 309 -5.87 23.70 23.66
N ILE A 310 -6.20 22.80 24.59
CA ILE A 310 -5.80 21.39 24.46
C ILE A 310 -6.85 20.68 23.62
N GLU A 311 -6.60 20.62 22.32
CA GLU A 311 -7.42 19.84 21.41
C GLU A 311 -7.18 18.36 21.62
N ASN A 312 -8.20 17.63 22.05
CA ASN A 312 -8.23 16.18 21.97
C ASN A 312 -8.79 15.79 20.61
N GLU A 313 -7.91 15.72 19.62
CA GLU A 313 -8.27 15.49 18.21
C GLU A 313 -9.02 14.16 17.99
N TYR A 314 -8.80 13.17 18.85
CA TYR A 314 -9.47 11.88 18.75
C TYR A 314 -10.76 11.80 19.58
N ASN A 315 -11.06 12.81 20.38
CA ASN A 315 -12.20 12.82 21.30
C ASN A 315 -12.26 11.55 22.17
N ILE A 316 -11.14 11.17 22.77
CA ILE A 316 -10.99 9.99 23.61
C ILE A 316 -10.69 10.36 25.05
N GLN A 317 -10.96 9.43 25.95
CA GLN A 317 -10.53 9.55 27.34
C GLN A 317 -9.05 9.14 27.48
N THR A 318 -8.32 9.81 28.34
CA THR A 318 -6.89 9.60 28.58
C THR A 318 -6.57 8.13 28.90
N GLU A 319 -7.45 7.48 29.64
CA GLU A 319 -7.34 6.10 30.07
C GLU A 319 -7.42 5.08 28.93
N THR A 320 -7.93 5.50 27.76
CA THR A 320 -8.04 4.64 26.58
C THR A 320 -6.79 4.65 25.72
N ILE A 321 -5.80 5.52 26.01
CA ILE A 321 -4.52 5.54 25.32
C ILE A 321 -3.72 4.31 25.72
N PRO A 322 -3.28 3.47 24.77
CA PRO A 322 -2.56 2.24 25.11
C PRO A 322 -1.28 2.50 25.92
N HIS A 323 -1.04 1.67 26.95
CA HIS A 323 0.15 1.83 27.80
C HIS A 323 1.46 1.59 27.04
N TRP A 324 1.45 0.65 26.11
CA TRP A 324 2.62 0.30 25.30
C TRP A 324 3.09 1.43 24.36
N LEU A 325 2.19 2.37 24.01
CA LEU A 325 2.43 3.35 22.95
C LEU A 325 3.62 4.27 23.25
N GLN A 326 3.80 4.70 24.49
CA GLN A 326 4.87 5.62 24.87
C GLN A 326 6.26 4.95 24.76
N GLU A 327 6.35 3.70 25.20
CA GLU A 327 7.59 2.92 25.11
C GLU A 327 7.92 2.58 23.66
N TRP A 328 6.93 2.19 22.86
CA TRP A 328 7.06 1.90 21.44
C TRP A 328 7.58 3.09 20.64
N LEU A 329 7.08 4.29 20.91
CA LEU A 329 7.52 5.52 20.25
C LEU A 329 8.96 5.90 20.61
N GLY A 330 9.39 5.68 21.85
CA GLY A 330 10.64 6.23 22.34
C GLY A 330 10.67 7.76 22.29
N GLU A 331 11.85 8.36 22.27
CA GLU A 331 12.00 9.82 22.28
C GLU A 331 11.92 10.44 20.86
N GLN A 332 12.42 9.74 19.85
CA GLN A 332 12.60 10.26 18.48
C GLN A 332 11.71 9.57 17.43
N GLY A 333 10.99 8.52 17.84
CA GLY A 333 10.11 7.78 16.97
C GLY A 333 8.82 8.54 16.67
N GLY A 334 8.22 8.19 15.55
CA GLY A 334 6.92 8.67 15.13
C GLY A 334 6.41 7.83 13.98
N TYR A 335 5.09 7.71 13.86
CA TYR A 335 4.45 6.96 12.78
C TYR A 335 3.01 7.42 12.57
N LEU A 336 2.39 6.96 11.50
CA LEU A 336 0.97 7.15 11.26
C LEU A 336 0.21 5.97 11.88
N ILE A 337 -0.76 6.27 12.75
CA ILE A 337 -1.60 5.26 13.41
C ILE A 337 -2.47 4.52 12.40
N GLY A 338 -2.90 3.32 12.75
CA GLY A 338 -3.62 2.43 11.83
C GLY A 338 -4.96 2.96 11.34
N ASN A 339 -5.68 3.74 12.17
CA ASN A 339 -6.99 4.25 11.80
C ASN A 339 -7.40 5.44 12.67
N VAL A 340 -8.10 6.40 12.08
CA VAL A 340 -8.63 7.56 12.78
C VAL A 340 -10.15 7.47 12.78
N ARG A 341 -10.70 7.00 13.90
CA ARG A 341 -12.15 6.96 14.17
C ARG A 341 -12.43 7.76 15.41
N THR A 342 -13.34 8.71 15.35
CA THR A 342 -13.72 9.53 16.50
C THR A 342 -14.08 8.66 17.70
N GLY A 343 -13.39 8.85 18.82
CA GLY A 343 -13.53 8.07 20.04
C GLY A 343 -12.95 6.65 20.01
N ARG A 344 -12.45 6.18 18.88
CA ARG A 344 -11.87 4.83 18.71
C ARG A 344 -10.69 4.81 17.75
N PRO A 345 -9.65 5.62 17.92
CA PRO A 345 -8.46 5.54 17.09
C PRO A 345 -7.77 4.18 17.28
N ASP A 346 -7.25 3.63 16.20
CA ASP A 346 -6.43 2.43 16.24
C ASP A 346 -4.95 2.83 16.26
N PHE A 347 -4.35 2.82 17.44
CA PHE A 347 -2.94 3.20 17.62
C PHE A 347 -1.96 2.12 17.18
N ARG A 348 -2.40 0.95 16.71
CA ARG A 348 -1.49 -0.07 16.21
C ARG A 348 -0.66 0.46 15.03
N PHE A 349 0.60 0.05 15.00
CA PHE A 349 1.48 0.27 13.86
C PHE A 349 1.13 -0.73 12.75
N PHE A 350 0.89 -0.24 11.54
CA PHE A 350 0.70 -1.07 10.34
C PHE A 350 1.81 -0.80 9.36
N THR A 351 2.57 -1.85 9.03
CA THR A 351 3.81 -1.73 8.26
C THR A 351 3.57 -1.22 6.85
N LEU A 352 2.61 -1.82 6.12
CA LEU A 352 2.35 -1.45 4.72
C LEU A 352 1.92 0.02 4.60
N GLY A 353 0.95 0.45 5.41
CA GLY A 353 0.45 1.83 5.37
C GLY A 353 1.54 2.87 5.64
N ASN A 354 2.43 2.60 6.62
CA ASN A 354 3.57 3.48 6.91
C ASN A 354 4.63 3.47 5.81
N CYS A 355 4.92 2.31 5.21
CA CYS A 355 5.82 2.24 4.05
C CYS A 355 5.25 3.01 2.84
N LEU A 356 3.97 2.84 2.52
CA LEU A 356 3.30 3.56 1.43
C LEU A 356 3.33 5.07 1.66
N ALA A 357 3.13 5.53 2.91
CA ALA A 357 3.20 6.94 3.25
C ALA A 357 4.61 7.54 3.00
N ALA A 358 5.67 6.77 3.24
CA ALA A 358 7.03 7.18 2.91
C ALA A 358 7.30 7.09 1.41
N ILE A 359 6.86 6.03 0.74
CA ILE A 359 7.04 5.82 -0.72
C ILE A 359 6.40 6.93 -1.53
N PHE A 360 5.20 7.36 -1.19
CA PHE A 360 4.48 8.40 -1.92
C PHE A 360 4.73 9.82 -1.39
N ASP A 361 5.67 10.03 -0.46
CA ASP A 361 5.95 11.32 0.20
C ASP A 361 4.69 11.94 0.82
N LEU A 362 3.79 11.10 1.29
CA LEU A 362 2.63 11.53 2.08
C LEU A 362 3.09 12.18 3.38
N ILE A 363 4.14 11.63 4.01
CA ILE A 363 4.83 12.19 5.18
C ILE A 363 6.09 12.97 4.76
N THR A 364 6.45 13.96 5.58
CA THR A 364 7.61 14.82 5.33
C THR A 364 8.94 14.11 5.60
N ALA A 365 10.05 14.61 5.07
CA ALA A 365 11.37 14.04 5.31
C ALA A 365 11.74 13.91 6.79
N PRO A 366 11.46 14.88 7.69
CA PRO A 366 11.64 14.67 9.13
C PRO A 366 10.76 13.55 9.70
N GLN A 367 9.52 13.41 9.23
CA GLN A 367 8.64 12.33 9.66
C GLN A 367 9.11 10.97 9.14
N GLN A 368 9.60 10.89 7.90
CA GLN A 368 10.24 9.66 7.37
C GLN A 368 11.44 9.24 8.24
N ARG A 369 12.27 10.19 8.67
CA ARG A 369 13.37 9.91 9.61
C ARG A 369 12.85 9.35 10.94
N SER A 370 11.84 9.97 11.53
CA SER A 370 11.24 9.48 12.78
C SER A 370 10.64 8.08 12.63
N LEU A 371 10.01 7.78 11.48
CA LEU A 371 9.50 6.46 11.15
C LEU A 371 10.64 5.41 11.06
N PHE A 372 11.71 5.72 10.33
CA PHE A 372 12.85 4.80 10.21
C PHE A 372 13.59 4.61 11.53
N GLN A 373 13.69 5.65 12.35
CA GLN A 373 14.24 5.55 13.70
C GLN A 373 13.39 4.61 14.57
N LEU A 374 12.05 4.72 14.49
CA LEU A 374 11.12 3.84 15.21
C LEU A 374 11.26 2.39 14.74
N ILE A 375 11.33 2.13 13.42
CA ILE A 375 11.49 0.78 12.87
C ILE A 375 12.83 0.17 13.33
N TRP A 376 13.91 0.95 13.30
CA TRP A 376 15.22 0.49 13.75
C TRP A 376 15.24 0.20 15.25
N GLN A 377 14.63 1.03 16.08
CA GLN A 377 14.54 0.83 17.54
C GLN A 377 13.75 -0.43 17.90
N ASN A 378 12.68 -0.70 17.17
CA ASN A 378 11.76 -1.83 17.42
C ASN A 378 12.01 -3.02 16.46
N GLN A 379 13.24 -3.17 15.95
CA GLN A 379 13.57 -4.23 15.00
C GLN A 379 13.38 -5.64 15.56
N SER A 380 13.54 -5.84 16.88
CA SER A 380 13.28 -7.12 17.54
C SER A 380 11.83 -7.57 17.40
N ASP A 381 10.90 -6.61 17.36
CA ASP A 381 9.47 -6.89 17.24
C ASP A 381 9.02 -6.95 15.77
N LEU A 382 9.58 -6.10 14.91
CA LEU A 382 9.12 -5.97 13.52
C LEU A 382 9.81 -6.94 12.57
N VAL A 383 11.11 -7.20 12.76
CA VAL A 383 11.90 -8.08 11.91
C VAL A 383 11.96 -9.49 12.47
N ALA A 384 12.29 -9.65 13.77
CA ALA A 384 12.43 -10.94 14.45
C ALA A 384 13.28 -11.95 13.67
N GLN A 385 12.81 -13.22 13.51
CA GLN A 385 13.49 -14.25 12.72
C GLN A 385 13.02 -14.28 11.27
N MET A 386 11.82 -13.77 10.98
CA MET A 386 11.31 -13.60 9.62
C MET A 386 10.82 -12.15 9.44
N PRO A 387 11.39 -11.37 8.51
CA PRO A 387 10.89 -10.04 8.20
C PRO A 387 9.64 -10.14 7.30
N LEU A 388 8.65 -9.28 7.38
CA LEU A 388 8.44 -8.16 8.27
C LEU A 388 7.03 -8.29 8.86
N ARG A 389 6.85 -7.91 10.12
CA ARG A 389 5.54 -7.98 10.79
C ARG A 389 4.52 -7.05 10.15
N ILE A 390 3.28 -7.55 9.96
CA ILE A 390 2.22 -6.76 9.30
C ILE A 390 1.69 -5.63 10.19
N CYS A 391 1.50 -5.87 11.47
CA CYS A 391 1.10 -4.85 12.45
C CYS A 391 1.66 -5.14 13.84
N HIS A 392 1.69 -4.13 14.71
CA HIS A 392 2.09 -4.27 16.11
C HIS A 392 1.28 -3.30 16.99
N PRO A 393 0.87 -3.73 18.19
CA PRO A 393 0.84 -5.08 18.71
C PRO A 393 -0.32 -5.90 18.11
N PRO A 394 -0.40 -7.22 18.39
CA PRO A 394 -1.56 -8.03 18.04
C PRO A 394 -2.79 -7.65 18.87
N LEU A 395 -3.95 -8.03 18.38
CA LEU A 395 -5.16 -8.11 19.20
C LEU A 395 -5.09 -9.38 20.04
N GLU A 396 -5.27 -9.27 21.34
CA GLU A 396 -5.19 -10.37 22.28
C GLU A 396 -6.42 -10.46 23.19
N GLY A 397 -6.61 -11.59 23.85
CA GLY A 397 -7.64 -11.79 24.86
C GLY A 397 -9.04 -11.46 24.35
N GLU A 398 -9.76 -10.59 25.10
CA GLU A 398 -11.12 -10.19 24.77
C GLU A 398 -11.19 -9.30 23.52
N GLU A 399 -10.15 -8.47 23.27
CA GLU A 399 -10.09 -7.67 22.05
C GLU A 399 -9.99 -8.56 20.80
N TRP A 400 -9.18 -9.60 20.82
CA TRP A 400 -9.13 -10.56 19.72
C TRP A 400 -10.51 -11.18 19.47
N ARG A 401 -11.18 -11.64 20.52
CA ARG A 401 -12.51 -12.27 20.40
C ARG A 401 -13.54 -11.35 19.77
N SER A 402 -13.66 -10.15 20.32
CA SER A 402 -14.68 -9.17 19.91
C SER A 402 -14.41 -8.56 18.53
N LYS A 403 -13.14 -8.31 18.21
CA LYS A 403 -12.75 -7.60 16.99
C LYS A 403 -12.51 -8.51 15.79
N THR A 404 -12.19 -9.78 16.00
CA THR A 404 -11.98 -10.75 14.90
C THR A 404 -13.14 -11.72 14.72
N GLY A 405 -14.13 -11.72 15.63
CA GLY A 405 -15.22 -12.69 15.60
C GLY A 405 -14.76 -14.13 15.84
N TYR A 406 -13.74 -14.34 16.65
CA TYR A 406 -13.11 -15.64 16.91
C TYR A 406 -12.43 -16.26 15.71
N ASP A 407 -11.94 -15.47 14.76
CA ASP A 407 -11.25 -15.99 13.59
C ASP A 407 -9.94 -16.68 13.99
N ARG A 408 -9.90 -18.02 13.83
CA ARG A 408 -8.74 -18.84 14.19
C ARG A 408 -7.51 -18.57 13.32
N LYS A 409 -7.67 -18.06 12.10
CA LYS A 409 -6.53 -17.68 11.26
C LYS A 409 -5.83 -16.44 11.80
N ASN A 410 -6.61 -15.53 12.43
CA ASN A 410 -6.13 -14.31 13.06
C ASN A 410 -5.94 -14.48 14.58
N LEU A 411 -5.43 -15.62 15.05
CA LEU A 411 -4.96 -15.73 16.43
C LEU A 411 -3.87 -14.69 16.70
N PRO A 412 -3.63 -14.28 17.96
CA PRO A 412 -2.53 -13.39 18.27
C PRO A 412 -1.21 -13.89 17.67
N TRP A 413 -0.47 -13.01 17.00
CA TRP A 413 0.79 -13.28 16.31
C TRP A 413 0.66 -14.14 15.05
N CYS A 414 -0.55 -14.33 14.54
CA CYS A 414 -0.80 -15.15 13.35
C CYS A 414 -1.44 -14.32 12.25
N TYR A 415 -1.14 -14.66 11.00
CA TYR A 415 -1.70 -14.10 9.79
C TYR A 415 -1.75 -12.57 9.82
N HIS A 416 -2.93 -11.93 9.65
CA HIS A 416 -3.06 -10.46 9.70
C HIS A 416 -2.98 -9.89 11.13
N ASN A 417 -3.14 -10.71 12.16
CA ASN A 417 -3.03 -10.28 13.54
C ASN A 417 -1.58 -10.36 14.06
N ALA A 418 -0.72 -9.57 13.45
CA ALA A 418 0.71 -9.45 13.73
C ALA A 418 1.57 -10.65 13.32
N GLY A 419 1.16 -11.45 12.33
CA GLY A 419 2.04 -12.38 11.63
C GLY A 419 3.09 -11.64 10.79
N HIS A 420 4.07 -12.38 10.30
CA HIS A 420 5.18 -11.87 9.49
C HIS A 420 4.94 -12.15 8.01
N TRP A 421 5.06 -11.11 7.19
CA TRP A 421 4.80 -11.15 5.75
C TRP A 421 6.05 -10.71 4.97
N PRO A 422 6.78 -11.64 4.37
CA PRO A 422 8.03 -11.32 3.65
C PRO A 422 7.89 -10.25 2.56
N CYS A 423 6.74 -10.18 1.90
CA CYS A 423 6.49 -9.15 0.88
C CYS A 423 6.62 -7.71 1.41
N LEU A 424 6.36 -7.47 2.70
CA LEU A 424 6.46 -6.15 3.32
C LEU A 424 7.90 -5.63 3.39
N LEU A 425 8.89 -6.52 3.38
CA LEU A 425 10.30 -6.12 3.35
C LEU A 425 10.59 -5.29 2.09
N TRP A 426 10.01 -5.64 0.95
CA TRP A 426 10.23 -4.91 -0.30
C TRP A 426 9.67 -3.50 -0.24
N PHE A 427 8.51 -3.29 0.39
CA PHE A 427 7.96 -1.95 0.60
C PHE A 427 8.86 -1.11 1.50
N LEU A 428 9.44 -1.71 2.55
CA LEU A 428 10.40 -1.00 3.40
C LEU A 428 11.70 -0.67 2.64
N VAL A 429 12.22 -1.59 1.83
CA VAL A 429 13.39 -1.34 0.96
C VAL A 429 13.13 -0.15 0.05
N VAL A 430 11.98 -0.13 -0.63
CA VAL A 430 11.61 0.96 -1.54
C VAL A 430 11.46 2.29 -0.78
N ALA A 431 10.84 2.29 0.41
CA ALA A 431 10.69 3.49 1.23
C ALA A 431 12.05 4.10 1.62
N VAL A 432 12.99 3.25 2.05
CA VAL A 432 14.35 3.71 2.45
C VAL A 432 15.14 4.22 1.24
N LEU A 433 15.14 3.49 0.13
CA LEU A 433 15.82 3.90 -1.10
C LEU A 433 15.26 5.21 -1.65
N ARG A 434 13.94 5.35 -1.62
CA ARG A 434 13.25 6.57 -2.02
C ARG A 434 13.69 7.77 -1.19
N HIS A 435 13.69 7.62 0.13
CA HIS A 435 14.15 8.67 1.04
C HIS A 435 15.61 9.06 0.76
N GLN A 436 16.50 8.08 0.58
CA GLN A 436 17.90 8.33 0.25
C GLN A 436 18.06 9.08 -1.08
N GLN A 437 17.28 8.73 -2.10
CA GLN A 437 17.31 9.38 -3.41
C GLN A 437 16.88 10.85 -3.34
N LEU A 438 15.81 11.15 -2.60
CA LEU A 438 15.26 12.50 -2.50
C LEU A 438 16.03 13.40 -1.53
N HIS A 439 16.70 12.80 -0.56
CA HIS A 439 17.39 13.50 0.52
C HIS A 439 18.83 12.96 0.69
N PRO A 440 19.70 13.12 -0.34
CA PRO A 440 21.04 12.53 -0.34
C PRO A 440 21.94 13.03 0.81
N ASP A 441 21.68 14.23 1.31
CA ASP A 441 22.40 14.84 2.43
C ASP A 441 21.75 14.56 3.79
N ALA A 442 20.68 13.77 3.82
CA ALA A 442 19.98 13.45 5.06
C ALA A 442 20.79 12.44 5.89
N ASP A 443 20.54 12.46 7.18
CA ASP A 443 21.09 11.63 8.26
C ASP A 443 21.76 10.30 7.81
N THR A 444 23.03 10.41 7.38
CA THR A 444 23.82 9.28 6.88
C THR A 444 23.97 8.16 7.90
N ALA A 445 23.95 8.49 9.20
CA ALA A 445 24.07 7.50 10.27
C ALA A 445 22.81 6.65 10.41
N LEU A 446 21.61 7.25 10.32
CA LEU A 446 20.36 6.50 10.33
C LEU A 446 20.19 5.67 9.06
N LEU A 447 20.54 6.23 7.90
CA LEU A 447 20.51 5.49 6.65
C LEU A 447 21.44 4.27 6.66
N ALA A 448 22.65 4.39 7.23
CA ALA A 448 23.58 3.26 7.40
C ALA A 448 22.95 2.16 8.30
N LYS A 449 22.31 2.54 9.41
CA LYS A 449 21.59 1.61 10.29
C LYS A 449 20.44 0.91 9.55
N MET A 450 19.66 1.65 8.77
CA MET A 450 18.56 1.06 7.96
C MET A 450 19.11 0.11 6.89
N GLN A 451 20.20 0.46 6.21
CA GLN A 451 20.83 -0.43 5.23
C GLN A 451 21.33 -1.74 5.87
N GLU A 452 21.92 -1.66 7.06
CA GLU A 452 22.32 -2.85 7.83
C GLU A 452 21.12 -3.70 8.21
N LEU A 453 20.03 -3.09 8.71
CA LEU A 453 18.77 -3.75 9.03
C LEU A 453 18.20 -4.47 7.80
N LEU A 454 18.12 -3.78 6.66
CA LEU A 454 17.60 -4.36 5.41
C LEU A 454 18.48 -5.51 4.92
N ALA A 455 19.81 -5.37 4.98
CA ALA A 455 20.74 -6.42 4.58
C ALA A 455 20.65 -7.66 5.48
N SER A 456 20.48 -7.48 6.80
CA SER A 456 20.29 -8.59 7.74
C SER A 456 18.93 -9.25 7.54
N SER A 457 17.87 -8.47 7.36
CA SER A 457 16.52 -8.97 7.05
C SER A 457 16.48 -9.77 5.76
N TYR A 458 17.15 -9.30 4.73
CA TYR A 458 17.27 -10.01 3.46
C TYR A 458 17.98 -11.36 3.63
N ARG A 459 19.07 -11.44 4.41
CA ARG A 459 19.76 -12.72 4.70
C ARG A 459 18.86 -13.70 5.42
N LEU A 460 18.09 -13.25 6.42
CA LEU A 460 17.09 -14.10 7.11
C LEU A 460 16.06 -14.65 6.12
N LEU A 461 15.54 -13.80 5.24
CA LEU A 461 14.57 -14.19 4.23
C LEU A 461 15.13 -15.24 3.26
N VAL A 462 16.32 -15.03 2.73
CA VAL A 462 17.00 -15.96 1.81
C VAL A 462 17.26 -17.32 2.47
N ASP A 463 17.62 -17.33 3.75
CA ASP A 463 17.87 -18.55 4.51
C ASP A 463 16.60 -19.35 4.82
N HIS A 464 15.50 -18.68 5.16
CA HIS A 464 14.31 -19.31 5.69
C HIS A 464 13.27 -19.66 4.61
N LEU A 465 13.01 -18.77 3.64
CA LEU A 465 11.96 -18.97 2.64
C LEU A 465 12.06 -20.32 1.89
N PRO A 466 13.24 -20.72 1.35
CA PRO A 466 13.34 -21.99 0.64
C PRO A 466 13.08 -23.21 1.54
N ARG A 467 13.51 -23.12 2.81
CA ARG A 467 13.33 -24.20 3.80
C ARG A 467 11.88 -24.36 4.24
N GLN A 468 11.08 -23.29 4.08
CA GLN A 468 9.67 -23.21 4.43
C GLN A 468 8.75 -23.25 3.19
N ASN A 469 9.21 -23.86 2.09
CA ASN A 469 8.45 -23.99 0.85
C ASN A 469 7.89 -22.66 0.31
N TRP A 470 8.65 -21.57 0.47
CA TRP A 470 8.25 -20.24 -0.02
C TRP A 470 6.91 -19.75 0.54
N ALA A 471 6.68 -19.99 1.82
CA ALA A 471 5.44 -19.59 2.47
C ALA A 471 5.19 -18.09 2.37
N GLU A 472 3.94 -17.73 2.18
CA GLU A 472 3.48 -16.34 2.03
C GLU A 472 3.62 -15.54 3.33
N TYR A 473 3.33 -16.19 4.47
CA TYR A 473 3.40 -15.58 5.80
C TYR A 473 3.89 -16.58 6.85
N PHE A 474 4.27 -16.06 8.00
CA PHE A 474 4.81 -16.82 9.12
C PHE A 474 4.10 -16.44 10.41
N ASP A 475 3.72 -17.43 11.19
CA ASP A 475 3.01 -17.27 12.45
C ASP A 475 3.97 -17.29 13.64
N GLY A 476 3.51 -16.72 14.74
CA GLY A 476 4.22 -16.67 16.01
C GLY A 476 4.91 -15.34 16.31
N PRO A 477 5.36 -15.14 17.56
CA PRO A 477 5.99 -13.89 17.99
C PRO A 477 7.29 -13.56 17.25
N THR A 478 7.95 -14.56 16.69
CA THR A 478 9.24 -14.43 16.01
C THR A 478 9.17 -14.71 14.50
N GLY A 479 8.04 -15.18 14.00
CA GLY A 479 7.85 -15.55 12.59
C GLY A 479 8.32 -16.97 12.27
#